data_b5f55438a11d3d514bf69f94ca69b20c
#
_entry.id   b5f55438a11d3d514bf69f94ca69b20c
#
_cell.length_a   1.000
_cell.length_b   1.000
_cell.length_c   1.000
_cell.angle_alpha   90.00
_cell.angle_beta   90.00
_cell.angle_gamma   90.00
#
_symmetry.space_group_name_H-M   'P 1'
#
loop_
_entity.id
_entity.type
_entity.pdbx_description
1 polymer ?
#
loop_
_entity_poly.entity_id
_entity_poly.type
_entity_poly.pdbx_seq_one_letter_code
_entity_poly.pdbx_strand_id
1 'polypeptide(L)'
;MNIAAYSIRHRVVSWLFTLILLVGGIVSFSRLGQLEDPEFTIKTAMVITSYPGASPRQVEEEVTLPVEMAIQNLPYVDYVTSISSNGLSQVQVEMKPTYRASQLKQIWDELRHKLTDLQPELPPGVGTIQVLDDFGDVYGILMAITGDGYRYQEMQDYADYLTRELVLVKGVGKVVVGGQRQEQVLVELSRTRLASLGISPERIFSLLQTQNTVSPAGKVRVGDEYIRIYPTGEFPTVQDMGDLLISDPGADELVYLRDVATIERGYAEVPDHLYRFNGDAALTLGISFSKGVNVVEVGARVQQRLAELEYQRPAGMELATVYNQPQEVDSSVGAFLLNLGEAIAIVIAVLLVFMGVRSGLLMGGVLLLTILGTFIVMKVLAIDLQRISLGALIIALGMLVDNAIVVTEGILVGMKRGMSKLEAAVDIVRQTIWPLLGATVIAIMAFAPIGLS
;
A
#
# COMPACT_ATOMS: atom_id res chain seq x y z
N MET A 1 19.16 -23.72 -41.43
CA MET A 1 18.87 -24.95 -40.64
C MET A 1 17.38 -25.05 -40.49
N ASN A 2 16.72 -26.11 -40.94
CA ASN A 2 15.27 -26.21 -40.85
C ASN A 2 14.90 -26.71 -39.44
N ILE A 3 14.32 -25.82 -38.62
CA ILE A 3 13.96 -26.07 -37.18
C ILE A 3 13.06 -27.30 -37.05
N ALA A 4 12.08 -27.47 -37.95
CA ALA A 4 11.20 -28.64 -37.97
C ALA A 4 11.93 -29.96 -38.18
N ALA A 5 12.83 -29.99 -39.16
CA ALA A 5 13.65 -31.18 -39.43
C ALA A 5 14.57 -31.51 -38.24
N TYR A 6 15.17 -30.50 -37.60
CA TYR A 6 16.01 -30.68 -36.42
C TYR A 6 15.22 -31.28 -35.26
N SER A 7 14.07 -30.67 -34.92
CA SER A 7 13.20 -31.10 -33.80
C SER A 7 12.70 -32.54 -34.00
N ILE A 8 12.34 -32.94 -35.22
CA ILE A 8 11.85 -34.29 -35.51
C ILE A 8 12.98 -35.32 -35.42
N ARG A 9 14.19 -34.96 -35.88
CA ARG A 9 15.36 -35.85 -35.81
C ARG A 9 15.91 -36.03 -34.43
N HIS A 10 15.91 -34.94 -33.60
CA HIS A 10 16.40 -34.97 -32.23
C HIS A 10 15.26 -35.04 -31.20
N ARG A 11 14.54 -36.16 -31.17
CA ARG A 11 13.38 -36.39 -30.34
C ARG A 11 13.63 -36.10 -28.85
N VAL A 12 14.82 -36.47 -28.34
CA VAL A 12 15.19 -36.28 -26.95
C VAL A 12 15.18 -34.77 -26.58
N VAL A 13 15.72 -33.91 -27.45
CA VAL A 13 15.75 -32.46 -27.28
C VAL A 13 14.31 -31.90 -27.23
N SER A 14 13.46 -32.36 -28.16
CA SER A 14 12.06 -31.92 -28.23
C SER A 14 11.28 -32.33 -26.97
N TRP A 15 11.44 -33.55 -26.49
CA TRP A 15 10.83 -34.03 -25.28
C TRP A 15 11.36 -33.30 -24.03
N LEU A 16 12.68 -33.03 -23.96
CA LEU A 16 13.25 -32.24 -22.86
C LEU A 16 12.67 -30.84 -22.85
N PHE A 17 12.55 -30.17 -23.98
CA PHE A 17 11.97 -28.87 -24.11
C PHE A 17 10.48 -28.85 -23.65
N THR A 18 9.70 -29.85 -24.10
CA THR A 18 8.32 -30.03 -23.68
C THR A 18 8.22 -30.21 -22.16
N LEU A 19 9.10 -31.01 -21.55
CA LEU A 19 9.14 -31.23 -20.10
C LEU A 19 9.52 -29.94 -19.36
N ILE A 20 10.49 -29.17 -19.86
CA ILE A 20 10.87 -27.88 -19.30
C ILE A 20 9.67 -26.90 -19.32
N LEU A 21 8.93 -26.82 -20.43
CA LEU A 21 7.75 -25.97 -20.52
C LEU A 21 6.67 -26.42 -19.55
N LEU A 22 6.43 -27.72 -19.43
CA LEU A 22 5.38 -28.26 -18.57
C LEU A 22 5.72 -28.07 -17.09
N VAL A 23 6.86 -28.57 -16.64
CA VAL A 23 7.27 -28.48 -15.22
C VAL A 23 7.64 -27.06 -14.87
N GLY A 24 8.42 -26.38 -15.71
CA GLY A 24 8.82 -24.98 -15.51
C GLY A 24 7.62 -24.04 -15.48
N GLY A 25 6.62 -24.26 -16.34
CA GLY A 25 5.40 -23.47 -16.38
C GLY A 25 4.56 -23.61 -15.11
N ILE A 26 4.37 -24.83 -14.62
CA ILE A 26 3.63 -25.09 -13.37
C ILE A 26 4.37 -24.46 -12.18
N VAL A 27 5.68 -24.65 -12.07
CA VAL A 27 6.50 -24.07 -10.99
C VAL A 27 6.53 -22.55 -11.08
N SER A 28 6.57 -21.98 -12.29
CA SER A 28 6.51 -20.54 -12.48
C SER A 28 5.19 -19.97 -12.06
N PHE A 29 4.08 -20.59 -12.46
CA PHE A 29 2.73 -20.19 -12.04
C PHE A 29 2.58 -20.16 -10.51
N SER A 30 3.01 -21.22 -9.83
CA SER A 30 2.91 -21.28 -8.36
C SER A 30 3.80 -20.27 -7.62
N ARG A 31 4.79 -19.67 -8.31
CA ARG A 31 5.73 -18.68 -7.76
C ARG A 31 5.54 -17.27 -8.29
N LEU A 32 4.57 -17.04 -9.16
CA LEU A 32 4.21 -15.69 -9.58
C LEU A 32 3.57 -14.92 -8.44
N GLY A 33 3.89 -13.64 -8.32
CA GLY A 33 3.14 -12.73 -7.46
C GLY A 33 1.69 -12.66 -7.91
N GLN A 34 0.78 -12.50 -6.96
CA GLN A 34 -0.64 -12.36 -7.23
C GLN A 34 -1.09 -11.02 -6.63
N LEU A 35 -1.57 -10.14 -7.51
CA LEU A 35 -2.05 -8.81 -7.17
C LEU A 35 -3.44 -8.62 -7.76
N GLU A 36 -4.21 -7.69 -7.24
CA GLU A 36 -5.49 -7.32 -7.84
C GLU A 36 -5.28 -6.55 -9.13
N ASP A 37 -4.56 -5.45 -9.03
CA ASP A 37 -4.25 -4.54 -10.12
C ASP A 37 -2.72 -4.37 -10.25
N PRO A 38 -2.24 -3.84 -11.38
CA PRO A 38 -0.83 -3.49 -11.53
C PRO A 38 -0.35 -2.55 -10.43
N GLU A 39 0.85 -2.75 -9.92
CA GLU A 39 1.48 -1.76 -9.05
C GLU A 39 1.61 -0.44 -9.82
N PHE A 40 0.91 0.57 -9.36
CA PHE A 40 1.09 1.92 -9.88
C PHE A 40 2.00 2.72 -8.96
N THR A 41 2.79 3.58 -9.56
CA THR A 41 3.71 4.43 -8.82
C THR A 41 3.06 5.78 -8.60
N ILE A 42 2.78 6.11 -7.33
CA ILE A 42 2.30 7.44 -6.97
C ILE A 42 3.47 8.41 -7.10
N LYS A 43 3.28 9.38 -7.99
CA LYS A 43 4.28 10.41 -8.30
C LYS A 43 3.92 11.76 -7.71
N THR A 44 2.98 11.76 -6.78
CA THR A 44 2.43 12.94 -6.14
C THR A 44 2.78 12.93 -4.67
N ALA A 45 3.17 14.07 -4.12
CA ALA A 45 3.32 14.30 -2.69
C ALA A 45 2.51 15.52 -2.27
N MET A 46 2.09 15.52 -1.00
CA MET A 46 1.41 16.65 -0.38
C MET A 46 2.37 17.34 0.60
N VAL A 47 2.55 18.62 0.45
CA VAL A 47 3.34 19.47 1.37
C VAL A 47 2.36 20.30 2.18
N ILE A 48 2.38 20.13 3.49
CA ILE A 48 1.47 20.79 4.43
C ILE A 48 2.26 21.69 5.37
N THR A 49 1.83 22.95 5.49
CA THR A 49 2.45 23.91 6.40
C THR A 49 1.38 24.69 7.14
N SER A 50 1.43 24.65 8.48
CA SER A 50 0.51 25.41 9.31
C SER A 50 1.04 26.82 9.59
N TYR A 51 0.14 27.81 9.56
CA TYR A 51 0.44 29.20 9.95
C TYR A 51 -0.73 29.73 10.81
N PRO A 52 -0.82 29.35 12.07
CA PRO A 52 -1.96 29.65 12.93
C PRO A 52 -2.22 31.17 13.02
N GLY A 53 -3.49 31.55 12.83
CA GLY A 53 -3.93 32.95 12.91
C GLY A 53 -3.77 33.76 11.62
N ALA A 54 -3.08 33.23 10.60
CA ALA A 54 -2.92 33.91 9.33
C ALA A 54 -4.19 33.77 8.45
N SER A 55 -4.54 34.86 7.75
CA SER A 55 -5.59 34.84 6.72
C SER A 55 -5.13 34.04 5.49
N PRO A 56 -6.04 33.57 4.62
CA PRO A 56 -5.67 32.83 3.41
C PRO A 56 -4.68 33.58 2.51
N ARG A 57 -4.82 34.90 2.40
CA ARG A 57 -3.92 35.74 1.61
C ARG A 57 -2.52 35.82 2.21
N GLN A 58 -2.40 35.91 3.53
CA GLN A 58 -1.09 35.87 4.21
C GLN A 58 -0.45 34.49 4.05
N VAL A 59 -1.23 33.40 4.19
CA VAL A 59 -0.74 32.04 3.95
C VAL A 59 -0.24 31.90 2.51
N GLU A 60 -0.97 32.43 1.53
CA GLU A 60 -0.59 32.41 0.12
C GLU A 60 0.72 33.15 -0.14
N GLU A 61 0.78 34.42 0.29
CA GLU A 61 1.91 35.31 -0.02
C GLU A 61 3.19 34.95 0.77
N GLU A 62 3.03 34.55 2.04
CA GLU A 62 4.17 34.38 2.96
C GLU A 62 4.63 32.90 3.09
N VAL A 63 3.79 31.93 2.76
CA VAL A 63 4.11 30.50 2.94
C VAL A 63 3.96 29.72 1.64
N THR A 64 2.78 29.76 1.01
CA THR A 64 2.49 28.94 -0.17
C THR A 64 3.39 29.30 -1.34
N LEU A 65 3.50 30.57 -1.69
CA LEU A 65 4.32 31.04 -2.82
C LEU A 65 5.82 30.73 -2.65
N PRO A 66 6.47 30.97 -1.51
CA PRO A 66 7.85 30.54 -1.28
C PRO A 66 8.03 29.02 -1.41
N VAL A 67 7.10 28.22 -0.89
CA VAL A 67 7.13 26.76 -0.98
C VAL A 67 6.99 26.31 -2.44
N GLU A 68 6.05 26.86 -3.18
CA GLU A 68 5.88 26.56 -4.62
C GLU A 68 7.14 26.89 -5.42
N MET A 69 7.73 28.08 -5.19
CA MET A 69 8.96 28.49 -5.87
C MET A 69 10.12 27.52 -5.57
N ALA A 70 10.27 27.09 -4.32
CA ALA A 70 11.30 26.13 -3.95
C ALA A 70 11.10 24.77 -4.64
N ILE A 71 9.84 24.31 -4.75
CA ILE A 71 9.47 23.07 -5.41
C ILE A 71 9.69 23.16 -6.92
N GLN A 72 9.25 24.24 -7.56
CA GLN A 72 9.37 24.45 -9.02
C GLN A 72 10.83 24.51 -9.49
N ASN A 73 11.78 24.85 -8.63
CA ASN A 73 13.20 24.81 -8.93
C ASN A 73 13.78 23.39 -9.01
N LEU A 74 13.01 22.35 -8.67
CA LEU A 74 13.43 20.97 -8.83
C LEU A 74 13.18 20.49 -10.27
N PRO A 75 14.17 19.90 -10.95
CA PRO A 75 14.05 19.47 -12.36
C PRO A 75 13.06 18.32 -12.59
N TYR A 76 12.65 17.69 -11.53
CA TYR A 76 11.80 16.48 -11.51
C TYR A 76 10.30 16.81 -11.57
N VAL A 77 9.93 18.03 -11.19
CA VAL A 77 8.54 18.47 -11.06
C VAL A 77 7.89 18.64 -12.43
N ASP A 78 6.68 18.14 -12.57
CA ASP A 78 5.81 18.36 -13.72
C ASP A 78 4.95 19.61 -13.49
N TYR A 79 4.10 19.57 -12.45
CA TYR A 79 3.32 20.72 -12.03
C TYR A 79 3.07 20.72 -10.52
N VAL A 80 2.67 21.88 -10.03
CA VAL A 80 2.34 22.13 -8.63
C VAL A 80 0.95 22.76 -8.57
N THR A 81 0.12 22.29 -7.65
CA THR A 81 -1.17 22.90 -7.30
C THR A 81 -1.23 23.17 -5.82
N SER A 82 -1.88 24.27 -5.43
CA SER A 82 -1.95 24.64 -4.02
C SER A 82 -3.31 25.14 -3.59
N ILE A 83 -3.57 25.02 -2.29
CA ILE A 83 -4.73 25.57 -1.62
C ILE A 83 -4.26 26.29 -0.37
N SER A 84 -4.53 27.60 -0.30
CA SER A 84 -4.26 28.43 0.87
C SER A 84 -5.58 28.69 1.62
N SER A 85 -5.66 28.28 2.86
CA SER A 85 -6.81 28.47 3.73
C SER A 85 -6.43 29.19 5.02
N ASN A 86 -7.38 29.47 5.91
CA ASN A 86 -7.08 30.11 7.19
C ASN A 86 -6.09 29.24 7.99
N GLY A 87 -4.89 29.75 8.20
CA GLY A 87 -3.87 29.10 9.00
C GLY A 87 -3.21 27.86 8.39
N LEU A 88 -3.48 27.54 7.10
CA LEU A 88 -3.00 26.28 6.50
C LEU A 88 -2.66 26.46 5.02
N SER A 89 -1.46 26.07 4.65
CA SER A 89 -1.00 25.89 3.27
C SER A 89 -0.93 24.41 2.91
N GLN A 90 -1.51 24.04 1.77
CA GLN A 90 -1.46 22.70 1.19
C GLN A 90 -0.96 22.81 -0.24
N VAL A 91 0.19 22.23 -0.52
CA VAL A 91 0.82 22.25 -1.84
C VAL A 91 0.98 20.82 -2.33
N GLN A 92 0.29 20.49 -3.40
CA GLN A 92 0.41 19.20 -4.06
C GLN A 92 1.44 19.32 -5.17
N VAL A 93 2.43 18.47 -5.16
CA VAL A 93 3.47 18.40 -6.18
C VAL A 93 3.38 17.10 -6.95
N GLU A 94 3.40 17.18 -8.26
CA GLU A 94 3.43 16.02 -9.16
C GLU A 94 4.74 15.95 -9.92
N MET A 95 5.34 14.75 -9.92
CA MET A 95 6.60 14.49 -10.61
C MET A 95 6.35 14.01 -12.03
N LYS A 96 7.27 14.35 -12.95
CA LYS A 96 7.18 13.95 -14.36
C LYS A 96 6.96 12.44 -14.52
N PRO A 97 6.12 12.01 -15.47
CA PRO A 97 5.79 10.60 -15.67
C PRO A 97 6.99 9.73 -16.04
N THR A 98 8.08 10.32 -16.50
CA THR A 98 9.31 9.61 -16.91
C THR A 98 10.07 8.96 -15.75
N TYR A 99 9.84 9.39 -14.50
CA TYR A 99 10.53 8.84 -13.32
C TYR A 99 9.86 7.56 -12.84
N ARG A 100 10.70 6.56 -12.50
CA ARG A 100 10.28 5.26 -12.01
C ARG A 100 10.27 5.22 -10.47
N ALA A 101 9.54 4.28 -9.89
CA ALA A 101 9.43 4.09 -8.44
C ALA A 101 10.79 4.05 -7.71
N SER A 102 11.81 3.44 -8.31
CA SER A 102 13.16 3.36 -7.73
C SER A 102 13.87 4.72 -7.59
N GLN A 103 13.48 5.70 -8.40
CA GLN A 103 14.05 7.05 -8.40
C GLN A 103 13.28 8.00 -7.48
N LEU A 104 11.99 7.75 -7.25
CA LEU A 104 11.13 8.65 -6.48
C LEU A 104 11.59 8.80 -5.03
N LYS A 105 12.11 7.73 -4.41
CA LYS A 105 12.59 7.82 -3.04
C LYS A 105 13.67 8.92 -2.88
N GLN A 106 14.65 8.94 -3.78
CA GLN A 106 15.69 9.98 -3.79
C GLN A 106 15.10 11.35 -4.10
N ILE A 107 14.15 11.44 -5.04
CA ILE A 107 13.49 12.70 -5.41
C ILE A 107 12.72 13.27 -4.20
N TRP A 108 12.00 12.43 -3.44
CA TRP A 108 11.31 12.86 -2.23
C TRP A 108 12.29 13.32 -1.13
N ASP A 109 13.43 12.66 -1.00
CA ASP A 109 14.47 13.10 -0.07
C ASP A 109 15.05 14.47 -0.47
N GLU A 110 15.31 14.70 -1.75
CA GLU A 110 15.74 16.00 -2.27
C GLU A 110 14.68 17.09 -2.05
N LEU A 111 13.40 16.77 -2.25
CA LEU A 111 12.29 17.68 -1.95
C LEU A 111 12.28 18.05 -0.46
N ARG A 112 12.40 17.07 0.44
CA ARG A 112 12.46 17.33 1.89
C ARG A 112 13.64 18.21 2.27
N HIS A 113 14.82 17.94 1.71
CA HIS A 113 16.00 18.77 1.96
C HIS A 113 15.77 20.21 1.50
N LYS A 114 15.27 20.40 0.29
CA LYS A 114 14.98 21.74 -0.26
C LYS A 114 14.00 22.53 0.60
N LEU A 115 12.95 21.87 1.10
CA LEU A 115 11.95 22.51 1.96
C LEU A 115 12.47 22.73 3.39
N THR A 116 13.36 21.87 3.88
CA THR A 116 14.03 22.07 5.16
C THR A 116 14.95 23.30 5.11
N ASP A 117 15.66 23.51 4.00
CA ASP A 117 16.50 24.69 3.78
C ASP A 117 15.67 25.99 3.71
N LEU A 118 14.44 25.92 3.19
CA LEU A 118 13.51 27.06 3.13
C LEU A 118 12.91 27.40 4.51
N GLN A 119 12.76 26.44 5.42
CA GLN A 119 12.05 26.63 6.70
C GLN A 119 12.53 27.86 7.51
N PRO A 120 13.84 28.17 7.63
CA PRO A 120 14.32 29.36 8.35
C PRO A 120 13.99 30.69 7.68
N GLU A 121 13.65 30.70 6.39
CA GLU A 121 13.31 31.88 5.61
C GLU A 121 11.84 32.28 5.75
N LEU A 122 10.99 31.36 6.29
CA LEU A 122 9.59 31.61 6.50
C LEU A 122 9.35 32.50 7.73
N PRO A 123 8.20 33.22 7.78
CA PRO A 123 7.88 34.10 8.89
C PRO A 123 7.82 33.39 10.25
N PRO A 124 8.11 34.10 11.36
CA PRO A 124 7.93 33.57 12.71
C PRO A 124 6.48 33.14 12.95
N GLY A 125 6.29 31.99 13.56
CA GLY A 125 4.97 31.42 13.82
C GLY A 125 4.48 30.43 12.76
N VAL A 126 5.18 30.29 11.65
CA VAL A 126 4.95 29.23 10.68
C VAL A 126 5.42 27.88 11.27
N GLY A 127 4.55 26.90 11.22
CA GLY A 127 4.86 25.53 11.66
C GLY A 127 5.87 24.82 10.75
N THR A 128 6.31 23.64 11.16
CA THR A 128 7.24 22.83 10.36
C THR A 128 6.59 22.36 9.07
N ILE A 129 7.31 22.48 7.95
CA ILE A 129 6.87 21.97 6.66
C ILE A 129 6.85 20.44 6.71
N GLN A 130 5.70 19.85 6.45
CA GLN A 130 5.51 18.40 6.40
C GLN A 130 5.36 17.94 4.95
N VAL A 131 6.13 16.93 4.55
CA VAL A 131 6.04 16.30 3.22
C VAL A 131 5.47 14.92 3.36
N LEU A 132 4.26 14.72 2.85
CA LEU A 132 3.54 13.45 2.83
C LEU A 132 3.65 12.86 1.42
N ASP A 133 4.53 11.89 1.23
CA ASP A 133 4.75 11.17 -0.03
C ASP A 133 4.07 9.80 -0.04
N ASP A 134 3.43 9.43 1.07
CA ASP A 134 2.73 8.17 1.28
C ASP A 134 1.19 8.32 1.42
N PHE A 135 0.65 9.52 1.15
CA PHE A 135 -0.79 9.78 1.32
C PHE A 135 -1.68 8.95 0.38
N GLY A 136 -1.12 8.44 -0.71
CA GLY A 136 -1.79 7.56 -1.65
C GLY A 136 -1.52 6.08 -1.43
N ASP A 137 -0.98 5.68 -0.28
CA ASP A 137 -0.78 4.27 0.05
C ASP A 137 -2.11 3.51 0.02
N VAL A 138 -2.10 2.36 -0.66
CA VAL A 138 -3.29 1.50 -0.75
C VAL A 138 -3.23 0.46 0.37
N TYR A 139 -4.33 0.35 1.11
CA TYR A 139 -4.48 -0.67 2.13
C TYR A 139 -5.17 -1.90 1.53
N GLY A 140 -4.45 -3.01 1.46
CA GLY A 140 -4.98 -4.27 0.94
C GLY A 140 -5.99 -4.93 1.87
N ILE A 141 -5.92 -4.64 3.19
CA ILE A 141 -6.96 -5.02 4.15
C ILE A 141 -7.36 -3.77 4.92
N LEU A 142 -8.65 -3.48 4.95
CA LEU A 142 -9.24 -2.42 5.76
C LEU A 142 -10.26 -3.03 6.71
N MET A 143 -10.09 -2.77 7.99
CA MET A 143 -10.97 -3.25 9.05
C MET A 143 -11.51 -2.09 9.86
N ALA A 144 -12.69 -2.25 10.44
CA ALA A 144 -13.28 -1.34 11.39
C ALA A 144 -13.26 -1.98 12.77
N ILE A 145 -12.81 -1.22 13.77
CA ILE A 145 -12.86 -1.59 15.19
C ILE A 145 -14.00 -0.82 15.81
N THR A 146 -14.99 -1.52 16.32
CA THR A 146 -16.14 -0.97 17.05
C THR A 146 -16.22 -1.59 18.43
N GLY A 147 -16.89 -0.90 19.36
CA GLY A 147 -17.07 -1.43 20.72
C GLY A 147 -18.24 -0.76 21.41
N ASP A 148 -19.30 -1.51 21.70
CA ASP A 148 -20.43 -0.99 22.46
C ASP A 148 -20.02 -0.75 23.91
N GLY A 149 -20.23 0.49 24.39
CA GLY A 149 -19.87 0.93 25.73
C GLY A 149 -18.37 1.22 25.93
N TYR A 150 -17.52 1.05 24.93
CA TYR A 150 -16.10 1.39 25.01
C TYR A 150 -15.81 2.84 24.64
N ARG A 151 -14.85 3.45 25.33
CA ARG A 151 -14.32 4.78 25.00
C ARG A 151 -13.32 4.68 23.83
N TYR A 152 -13.12 5.77 23.11
CA TYR A 152 -12.14 5.82 22.02
C TYR A 152 -10.74 5.37 22.45
N GLN A 153 -10.30 5.72 23.67
CA GLN A 153 -8.99 5.32 24.19
C GLN A 153 -8.86 3.79 24.30
N GLU A 154 -9.88 3.13 24.78
CA GLU A 154 -9.87 1.66 24.95
C GLU A 154 -9.84 0.94 23.59
N MET A 155 -10.58 1.48 22.61
CA MET A 155 -10.50 0.99 21.21
C MET A 155 -9.13 1.26 20.60
N GLN A 156 -8.52 2.42 20.91
CA GLN A 156 -7.20 2.77 20.41
C GLN A 156 -6.11 1.88 21.02
N ASP A 157 -6.15 1.61 22.32
CA ASP A 157 -5.20 0.70 22.99
C ASP A 157 -5.22 -0.68 22.34
N TYR A 158 -6.41 -1.17 21.98
CA TYR A 158 -6.56 -2.42 21.24
C TYR A 158 -6.06 -2.31 19.80
N ALA A 159 -6.35 -1.22 19.08
CA ALA A 159 -5.85 -0.96 17.74
C ALA A 159 -4.30 -0.88 17.70
N ASP A 160 -3.71 -0.21 18.69
CA ASP A 160 -2.26 -0.11 18.83
C ASP A 160 -1.61 -1.46 19.17
N TYR A 161 -2.31 -2.28 19.97
CA TYR A 161 -1.90 -3.66 20.21
C TYR A 161 -1.90 -4.47 18.90
N LEU A 162 -2.98 -4.44 18.12
CA LEU A 162 -3.06 -5.11 16.83
C LEU A 162 -1.98 -4.62 15.86
N THR A 163 -1.73 -3.31 15.85
CA THR A 163 -0.71 -2.71 14.98
C THR A 163 0.68 -3.30 15.27
N ARG A 164 1.06 -3.41 16.55
CA ARG A 164 2.35 -4.01 16.95
C ARG A 164 2.48 -5.46 16.55
N GLU A 165 1.41 -6.22 16.61
CA GLU A 165 1.41 -7.65 16.29
C GLU A 165 1.37 -7.91 14.77
N LEU A 166 0.60 -7.12 14.03
CA LEU A 166 0.39 -7.33 12.61
C LEU A 166 1.56 -6.82 11.76
N VAL A 167 2.28 -5.79 12.19
CA VAL A 167 3.48 -5.31 11.49
C VAL A 167 4.60 -6.36 11.45
N LEU A 168 4.60 -7.31 12.39
CA LEU A 168 5.56 -8.41 12.45
C LEU A 168 5.25 -9.55 11.47
N VAL A 169 4.07 -9.56 10.86
CA VAL A 169 3.67 -10.57 9.89
C VAL A 169 4.47 -10.39 8.60
N LYS A 170 5.18 -11.44 8.19
CA LYS A 170 6.03 -11.39 6.98
C LYS A 170 5.20 -11.03 5.74
N GLY A 171 5.57 -9.94 5.09
CA GLY A 171 4.92 -9.44 3.88
C GLY A 171 3.95 -8.29 4.14
N VAL A 172 3.67 -7.96 5.39
CA VAL A 172 3.02 -6.71 5.77
C VAL A 172 4.03 -5.56 5.61
N GLY A 173 3.63 -4.48 4.96
CA GLY A 173 4.46 -3.30 4.74
C GLY A 173 4.24 -2.25 5.82
N LYS A 174 2.96 -1.93 6.08
CA LYS A 174 2.56 -0.87 7.02
C LYS A 174 1.20 -1.21 7.63
N VAL A 175 1.02 -0.87 8.88
CA VAL A 175 -0.28 -0.94 9.57
C VAL A 175 -0.59 0.45 10.12
N VAL A 176 -1.75 0.98 9.80
CA VAL A 176 -2.15 2.34 10.18
C VAL A 176 -3.53 2.32 10.81
N VAL A 177 -3.66 3.04 11.92
CA VAL A 177 -4.94 3.27 12.58
C VAL A 177 -5.47 4.63 12.15
N GLY A 178 -6.72 4.68 11.73
CA GLY A 178 -7.42 5.93 11.38
C GLY A 178 -8.60 6.19 12.31
N GLY A 179 -9.04 7.45 12.38
CA GLY A 179 -10.16 7.86 13.24
C GLY A 179 -9.78 8.09 14.70
N GLN A 180 -8.49 8.12 15.01
CA GLN A 180 -7.99 8.43 16.33
C GLN A 180 -8.41 9.85 16.74
N ARG A 181 -8.86 10.00 17.96
CA ARG A 181 -9.14 11.31 18.56
C ARG A 181 -8.00 11.67 19.48
N GLN A 182 -7.49 12.89 19.33
CA GLN A 182 -6.45 13.38 20.23
C GLN A 182 -7.02 13.55 21.64
N GLU A 183 -6.47 12.80 22.57
CA GLU A 183 -6.79 12.93 23.98
C GLU A 183 -6.10 14.17 24.55
N GLN A 184 -6.79 14.91 25.41
CA GLN A 184 -6.29 16.13 26.05
C GLN A 184 -6.76 16.20 27.49
N VAL A 185 -6.02 16.93 28.29
CA VAL A 185 -6.46 17.33 29.65
C VAL A 185 -6.96 18.75 29.58
N LEU A 186 -8.26 18.92 29.87
CA LEU A 186 -8.91 20.21 29.91
C LEU A 186 -8.81 20.75 31.32
N VAL A 187 -8.26 21.96 31.48
CA VAL A 187 -8.13 22.68 32.74
C VAL A 187 -9.00 23.92 32.68
N GLU A 188 -10.21 23.85 33.24
CA GLU A 188 -11.14 24.96 33.27
C GLU A 188 -10.92 25.83 34.55
N LEU A 189 -10.42 27.05 34.34
CA LEU A 189 -10.09 27.98 35.40
C LEU A 189 -11.31 28.80 35.83
N SER A 190 -11.58 28.84 37.15
CA SER A 190 -12.62 29.72 37.74
C SER A 190 -12.09 31.13 37.92
N ARG A 191 -12.51 32.06 37.08
CA ARG A 191 -12.11 33.48 37.17
C ARG A 191 -12.45 34.10 38.55
N THR A 192 -13.59 33.72 39.10
CA THR A 192 -14.04 34.24 40.40
C THR A 192 -13.12 33.80 41.53
N ARG A 193 -12.73 32.51 41.55
CA ARG A 193 -11.82 31.97 42.57
C ARG A 193 -10.41 32.54 42.43
N LEU A 194 -9.91 32.65 41.18
CA LEU A 194 -8.61 33.25 40.90
C LEU A 194 -8.54 34.70 41.39
N ALA A 195 -9.58 35.50 41.09
CA ALA A 195 -9.65 36.88 41.52
C ALA A 195 -9.72 37.03 43.05
N SER A 196 -10.48 36.13 43.74
CA SER A 196 -10.60 36.18 45.22
C SER A 196 -9.29 35.78 45.93
N LEU A 197 -8.44 34.96 45.27
CA LEU A 197 -7.16 34.51 45.82
C LEU A 197 -5.96 35.31 45.32
N GLY A 198 -6.19 36.27 44.40
CA GLY A 198 -5.14 37.12 43.82
C GLY A 198 -4.15 36.38 42.93
N ILE A 199 -4.55 35.24 42.36
CA ILE A 199 -3.69 34.40 41.50
C ILE A 199 -3.91 34.76 40.05
N SER A 200 -2.79 35.00 39.30
CA SER A 200 -2.88 35.26 37.85
C SER A 200 -2.94 33.98 37.05
N PRO A 201 -3.73 33.91 35.93
CA PRO A 201 -3.76 32.77 35.05
C PRO A 201 -2.39 32.48 34.40
N GLU A 202 -1.59 33.51 34.12
CA GLU A 202 -0.26 33.39 33.51
C GLU A 202 0.69 32.57 34.39
N ARG A 203 0.55 32.70 35.70
CA ARG A 203 1.32 31.91 36.67
C ARG A 203 0.99 30.43 36.52
N ILE A 204 -0.29 30.08 36.40
CA ILE A 204 -0.73 28.69 36.24
C ILE A 204 -0.17 28.12 34.93
N PHE A 205 -0.25 28.88 33.83
CA PHE A 205 0.32 28.45 32.54
C PHE A 205 1.84 28.22 32.66
N SER A 206 2.56 29.13 33.29
CA SER A 206 4.01 28.99 33.49
C SER A 206 4.37 27.76 34.33
N LEU A 207 3.62 27.52 35.43
CA LEU A 207 3.82 26.38 36.31
C LEU A 207 3.57 25.05 35.57
N LEU A 208 2.47 24.95 34.81
CA LEU A 208 2.15 23.74 34.02
C LEU A 208 3.20 23.46 32.97
N GLN A 209 3.70 24.49 32.26
CA GLN A 209 4.78 24.34 31.27
C GLN A 209 6.12 23.92 31.90
N THR A 210 6.43 24.45 33.08
CA THR A 210 7.72 24.21 33.75
C THR A 210 7.76 22.87 34.46
N GLN A 211 6.65 22.42 35.02
CA GLN A 211 6.60 21.22 35.86
C GLN A 211 6.42 19.92 35.07
N ASN A 212 5.79 19.93 33.89
CA ASN A 212 5.61 18.72 33.10
C ASN A 212 6.82 18.50 32.16
N THR A 213 8.02 18.46 32.71
CA THR A 213 9.26 18.29 31.95
C THR A 213 10.11 17.16 32.50
N VAL A 214 10.59 16.31 31.61
CA VAL A 214 11.60 15.29 31.91
C VAL A 214 12.97 15.93 31.87
N SER A 215 13.57 16.17 33.04
CA SER A 215 14.92 16.73 33.15
C SER A 215 15.94 15.61 33.41
N PRO A 216 17.07 15.56 32.68
CA PRO A 216 18.14 14.62 32.98
C PRO A 216 18.88 15.00 34.25
N ALA A 217 18.55 14.37 35.38
CA ALA A 217 19.15 14.67 36.68
C ALA A 217 20.44 13.86 37.00
N GLY A 218 20.91 13.05 36.04
CA GLY A 218 22.15 12.28 36.18
C GLY A 218 22.01 10.99 36.99
N LYS A 219 23.12 10.50 37.51
CA LYS A 219 23.21 9.26 38.32
C LYS A 219 24.03 9.54 39.55
N VAL A 220 23.64 9.00 40.69
CA VAL A 220 24.42 9.01 41.95
C VAL A 220 25.05 7.62 42.16
N ARG A 221 26.32 7.60 42.48
CA ARG A 221 27.01 6.36 42.87
C ARG A 221 26.73 6.08 44.33
N VAL A 222 26.15 4.92 44.61
CA VAL A 222 25.95 4.44 46.00
C VAL A 222 26.69 3.08 46.12
N GLY A 223 27.86 3.10 46.74
CA GLY A 223 28.74 1.93 46.75
C GLY A 223 29.29 1.61 45.35
N ASP A 224 29.03 0.40 44.85
CA ASP A 224 29.44 -0.05 43.51
C ASP A 224 28.31 0.09 42.46
N GLU A 225 27.17 0.59 42.83
CA GLU A 225 26.00 0.77 41.93
C GLU A 225 25.78 2.23 41.58
N TYR A 226 25.26 2.47 40.35
CA TYR A 226 24.80 3.78 39.90
C TYR A 226 23.27 3.81 39.93
N ILE A 227 22.72 4.64 40.81
CA ILE A 227 21.27 4.89 40.92
C ILE A 227 20.93 6.11 40.07
N ARG A 228 19.98 5.95 39.17
CA ARG A 228 19.47 7.05 38.35
C ARG A 228 18.57 7.95 39.19
N ILE A 229 18.79 9.26 39.13
CA ILE A 229 17.94 10.23 39.81
C ILE A 229 16.80 10.55 38.84
N TYR A 230 15.57 10.35 39.31
CA TYR A 230 14.37 10.80 38.63
C TYR A 230 13.86 12.06 39.33
N PRO A 231 14.01 13.25 38.71
CA PRO A 231 13.35 14.42 39.26
C PRO A 231 11.84 14.24 39.06
N THR A 232 11.08 14.43 40.09
CA THR A 232 9.62 14.41 40.07
C THR A 232 9.12 15.69 39.41
N GLY A 233 8.79 15.63 38.14
CA GLY A 233 8.29 16.77 37.36
C GLY A 233 7.16 16.38 36.41
N GLU A 234 6.84 15.08 36.30
CA GLU A 234 5.75 14.57 35.48
C GLU A 234 4.47 14.47 36.35
N PHE A 235 3.31 14.67 35.69
CA PHE A 235 2.02 14.37 36.24
C PHE A 235 1.55 12.99 35.84
N PRO A 236 1.69 11.94 36.65
CA PRO A 236 1.28 10.57 36.30
C PRO A 236 -0.25 10.47 36.14
N THR A 237 -1.00 11.26 36.85
CA THR A 237 -2.47 11.27 36.81
C THR A 237 -3.02 12.69 36.75
N VAL A 238 -4.29 12.81 36.34
CA VAL A 238 -5.04 14.10 36.41
C VAL A 238 -5.16 14.62 37.82
N GLN A 239 -5.26 13.74 38.83
CA GLN A 239 -5.28 14.10 40.25
C GLN A 239 -3.97 14.74 40.68
N ASP A 240 -2.82 14.19 40.28
CA ASP A 240 -1.52 14.78 40.61
C ASP A 240 -1.37 16.18 40.02
N MET A 241 -1.93 16.43 38.84
CA MET A 241 -2.00 17.77 38.25
C MET A 241 -2.83 18.70 39.12
N GLY A 242 -3.94 18.21 39.73
CA GLY A 242 -4.76 18.96 40.65
C GLY A 242 -4.03 19.34 41.94
N ASP A 243 -3.06 18.54 42.36
CA ASP A 243 -2.22 18.76 43.55
C ASP A 243 -1.06 19.74 43.32
N LEU A 244 -0.97 20.32 42.12
CA LEU A 244 0.00 21.37 41.82
C LEU A 244 -0.22 22.60 42.69
N LEU A 245 0.80 23.00 43.47
CA LEU A 245 0.79 24.19 44.31
C LEU A 245 0.95 25.43 43.42
N ILE A 246 -0.07 26.29 43.43
CA ILE A 246 -0.12 27.52 42.60
C ILE A 246 0.06 28.81 43.41
N SER A 247 -0.02 28.77 44.77
CA SER A 247 0.26 29.91 45.61
C SER A 247 1.70 30.40 45.51
N ASP A 248 1.96 31.67 45.88
CA ASP A 248 3.31 32.21 45.90
C ASP A 248 4.16 31.55 46.99
N PRO A 249 5.50 31.40 46.74
CA PRO A 249 6.40 30.98 47.81
C PRO A 249 6.35 31.97 48.99
N GLY A 250 5.88 31.48 50.14
CA GLY A 250 5.74 32.30 51.35
C GLY A 250 4.33 32.88 51.55
N ALA A 251 3.35 32.50 50.75
CA ALA A 251 1.93 32.82 51.03
C ALA A 251 1.46 32.15 52.33
N ASP A 252 0.61 32.81 53.09
CA ASP A 252 0.03 32.27 54.32
C ASP A 252 -0.93 31.11 54.10
N GLU A 253 -1.51 31.02 52.89
CA GLU A 253 -2.39 29.94 52.47
C GLU A 253 -1.80 29.16 51.31
N LEU A 254 -1.82 27.82 51.41
CA LEU A 254 -1.45 26.92 50.33
C LEU A 254 -2.65 26.68 49.41
N VAL A 255 -2.56 27.14 48.15
CA VAL A 255 -3.62 26.96 47.15
C VAL A 255 -3.14 25.98 46.08
N TYR A 256 -3.96 24.99 45.82
CA TYR A 256 -3.72 23.98 44.81
C TYR A 256 -4.53 24.27 43.55
N LEU A 257 -4.10 23.73 42.40
CA LEU A 257 -4.78 23.91 41.12
C LEU A 257 -6.26 23.45 41.19
N ARG A 258 -6.54 22.34 41.85
CA ARG A 258 -7.92 21.84 42.09
C ARG A 258 -8.84 22.82 42.83
N ASP A 259 -8.30 23.76 43.59
CA ASP A 259 -9.10 24.73 44.34
C ASP A 259 -9.67 25.82 43.42
N VAL A 260 -9.02 26.05 42.26
CA VAL A 260 -9.37 27.12 41.31
C VAL A 260 -9.74 26.60 39.92
N ALA A 261 -9.52 25.29 39.62
CA ALA A 261 -9.79 24.68 38.36
C ALA A 261 -10.58 23.38 38.48
N THR A 262 -11.32 23.06 37.42
CA THR A 262 -11.84 21.72 37.17
C THR A 262 -10.92 21.09 36.12
N ILE A 263 -10.41 19.87 36.39
CA ILE A 263 -9.46 19.21 35.56
C ILE A 263 -10.07 17.89 35.10
N GLU A 264 -10.25 17.75 33.79
CA GLU A 264 -10.88 16.58 33.19
C GLU A 264 -10.05 16.08 32.04
N ARG A 265 -9.97 14.75 31.88
CA ARG A 265 -9.40 14.08 30.73
C ARG A 265 -10.49 13.82 29.72
N GLY A 266 -10.30 14.26 28.53
CA GLY A 266 -11.28 14.14 27.45
C GLY A 266 -10.65 14.21 26.07
N TYR A 267 -11.47 14.48 25.09
CA TYR A 267 -11.05 14.63 23.69
C TYR A 267 -11.29 16.05 23.24
N ALA A 268 -10.63 16.46 22.15
CA ALA A 268 -10.92 17.71 21.48
C ALA A 268 -12.43 17.83 21.20
N GLU A 269 -13.01 18.99 21.52
CA GLU A 269 -14.45 19.23 21.39
C GLU A 269 -14.94 19.01 19.96
N VAL A 270 -14.15 19.49 18.99
CA VAL A 270 -14.41 19.27 17.56
C VAL A 270 -13.39 18.25 17.06
N PRO A 271 -13.83 17.05 16.65
CA PRO A 271 -12.93 16.05 16.09
C PRO A 271 -12.51 16.45 14.67
N ASP A 272 -11.23 16.33 14.34
CA ASP A 272 -10.71 16.57 12.98
C ASP A 272 -11.25 15.54 12.01
N HIS A 273 -11.35 14.28 12.44
CA HIS A 273 -11.86 13.16 11.66
C HIS A 273 -12.78 12.30 12.51
N LEU A 274 -13.90 11.89 11.94
CA LEU A 274 -14.87 11.01 12.59
C LEU A 274 -15.19 9.84 11.66
N TYR A 275 -14.86 8.63 12.08
CA TYR A 275 -15.23 7.41 11.40
C TYR A 275 -16.40 6.73 12.08
N ARG A 276 -17.33 6.20 11.27
CA ARG A 276 -18.45 5.40 11.72
C ARG A 276 -18.57 4.15 10.86
N PHE A 277 -18.86 3.05 11.51
CA PHE A 277 -19.16 1.80 10.84
C PHE A 277 -20.58 1.38 11.26
N ASN A 278 -21.48 1.22 10.27
CA ASN A 278 -22.91 0.94 10.50
C ASN A 278 -23.63 1.91 11.46
N GLY A 279 -23.12 3.13 11.60
CA GLY A 279 -23.68 4.16 12.49
C GLY A 279 -22.93 4.32 13.81
N ASP A 280 -22.18 3.31 14.24
CA ASP A 280 -21.40 3.31 15.48
C ASP A 280 -20.04 3.99 15.30
N ALA A 281 -19.53 4.58 16.37
CA ALA A 281 -18.19 5.14 16.38
C ALA A 281 -17.16 4.01 16.13
N ALA A 282 -16.23 4.27 15.23
CA ALA A 282 -15.25 3.27 14.84
C ALA A 282 -13.85 3.86 14.70
N LEU A 283 -12.84 3.02 14.91
CA LEU A 283 -11.48 3.21 14.40
C LEU A 283 -11.29 2.34 13.17
N THR A 284 -10.45 2.77 12.24
CA THR A 284 -10.07 1.96 11.10
C THR A 284 -8.66 1.41 11.28
N LEU A 285 -8.45 0.16 10.88
CA LEU A 285 -7.16 -0.50 10.83
C LEU A 285 -6.86 -0.84 9.38
N GLY A 286 -5.93 -0.10 8.78
CA GLY A 286 -5.48 -0.31 7.41
C GLY A 286 -4.16 -1.07 7.37
N ILE A 287 -4.10 -2.15 6.60
CA ILE A 287 -2.91 -2.98 6.42
C ILE A 287 -2.49 -2.90 4.97
N SER A 288 -1.29 -2.38 4.70
CA SER A 288 -0.67 -2.41 3.38
C SER A 288 0.33 -3.56 3.27
N PHE A 289 0.55 -4.03 2.06
CA PHE A 289 1.49 -5.11 1.78
C PHE A 289 2.81 -4.58 1.25
N SER A 290 3.89 -5.32 1.49
CA SER A 290 5.19 -5.04 0.88
C SER A 290 5.13 -5.26 -0.63
N LYS A 291 5.94 -4.51 -1.39
CA LYS A 291 5.99 -4.67 -2.86
C LYS A 291 6.48 -6.05 -3.27
N GLY A 292 5.91 -6.56 -4.37
CA GLY A 292 6.33 -7.83 -4.99
C GLY A 292 5.99 -9.08 -4.18
N VAL A 293 5.06 -9.02 -3.23
CA VAL A 293 4.59 -10.18 -2.46
C VAL A 293 3.34 -10.80 -3.09
N ASN A 294 3.09 -12.07 -2.78
CA ASN A 294 1.79 -12.69 -3.05
C ASN A 294 0.81 -12.24 -1.96
N VAL A 295 -0.14 -11.37 -2.32
CA VAL A 295 -1.08 -10.80 -1.35
C VAL A 295 -2.02 -11.84 -0.75
N VAL A 296 -2.33 -12.92 -1.48
CA VAL A 296 -3.18 -14.03 -0.98
C VAL A 296 -2.49 -14.74 0.18
N GLU A 297 -1.18 -15.06 0.02
CA GLU A 297 -0.41 -15.69 1.09
C GLU A 297 -0.21 -14.76 2.29
N VAL A 298 0.02 -13.47 2.05
CA VAL A 298 0.16 -12.49 3.15
C VAL A 298 -1.16 -12.37 3.88
N GLY A 299 -2.28 -12.27 3.14
CA GLY A 299 -3.62 -12.21 3.72
C GLY A 299 -3.94 -13.41 4.59
N ALA A 300 -3.60 -14.62 4.13
CA ALA A 300 -3.77 -15.84 4.92
C ALA A 300 -2.96 -15.79 6.24
N ARG A 301 -1.70 -15.30 6.21
CA ARG A 301 -0.89 -15.12 7.42
C ARG A 301 -1.47 -14.06 8.35
N VAL A 302 -1.99 -12.96 7.81
CA VAL A 302 -2.67 -11.92 8.61
C VAL A 302 -3.91 -12.49 9.30
N GLN A 303 -4.76 -13.22 8.57
CA GLN A 303 -5.94 -13.86 9.13
C GLN A 303 -5.58 -14.89 10.20
N GLN A 304 -4.56 -15.72 9.96
CA GLN A 304 -4.06 -16.65 10.97
C GLN A 304 -3.60 -15.88 12.23
N ARG A 305 -2.83 -14.80 12.07
CA ARG A 305 -2.38 -14.00 13.22
C ARG A 305 -3.53 -13.37 13.98
N LEU A 306 -4.53 -12.84 13.29
CA LEU A 306 -5.74 -12.31 13.92
C LEU A 306 -6.49 -13.38 14.71
N ALA A 307 -6.61 -14.60 14.17
CA ALA A 307 -7.23 -15.72 14.88
C ALA A 307 -6.42 -16.13 16.13
N GLU A 308 -5.10 -16.10 16.08
CA GLU A 308 -4.24 -16.33 17.24
C GLU A 308 -4.41 -15.27 18.34
N LEU A 309 -4.75 -14.03 17.95
CA LEU A 309 -4.93 -12.89 18.87
C LEU A 309 -6.37 -12.74 19.38
N GLU A 310 -7.32 -13.54 18.87
CA GLU A 310 -8.74 -13.46 19.19
C GLU A 310 -9.03 -13.53 20.71
N TYR A 311 -8.26 -14.33 21.45
CA TYR A 311 -8.44 -14.47 22.90
C TYR A 311 -8.08 -13.19 23.70
N GLN A 312 -7.38 -12.25 23.09
CA GLN A 312 -7.02 -10.97 23.70
C GLN A 312 -7.97 -9.84 23.31
N ARG A 313 -8.94 -10.13 22.44
CA ARG A 313 -9.96 -9.14 22.07
C ARG A 313 -10.88 -8.88 23.26
N PRO A 314 -11.05 -7.62 23.68
CA PRO A 314 -11.99 -7.27 24.75
C PRO A 314 -13.41 -7.72 24.39
N ALA A 315 -14.14 -8.26 25.36
CA ALA A 315 -15.52 -8.71 25.15
C ALA A 315 -16.43 -7.54 24.77
N GLY A 316 -17.13 -7.64 23.63
CA GLY A 316 -17.95 -6.54 23.09
C GLY A 316 -17.24 -5.60 22.12
N MET A 317 -15.92 -5.75 21.92
CA MET A 317 -15.26 -5.13 20.76
C MET A 317 -15.39 -6.06 19.54
N GLU A 318 -15.68 -5.45 18.40
CA GLU A 318 -15.78 -6.16 17.11
C GLU A 318 -14.71 -5.66 16.15
N LEU A 319 -14.16 -6.58 15.37
CA LEU A 319 -13.24 -6.32 14.28
C LEU A 319 -13.92 -6.74 12.99
N ALA A 320 -14.52 -5.77 12.30
CA ALA A 320 -15.28 -6.00 11.08
C ALA A 320 -14.40 -5.74 9.85
N THR A 321 -14.43 -6.65 8.89
CA THR A 321 -13.72 -6.46 7.61
C THR A 321 -14.53 -5.53 6.70
N VAL A 322 -13.94 -4.42 6.29
CA VAL A 322 -14.53 -3.48 5.32
C VAL A 322 -14.09 -3.83 3.91
N TYR A 323 -12.79 -4.14 3.74
CA TYR A 323 -12.21 -4.53 2.46
C TYR A 323 -11.11 -5.58 2.68
N ASN A 324 -11.04 -6.57 1.77
CA ASN A 324 -10.09 -7.68 1.85
C ASN A 324 -9.57 -8.03 0.45
N GLN A 325 -8.55 -7.31 -0.02
CA GLN A 325 -7.90 -7.55 -1.31
C GLN A 325 -7.42 -9.01 -1.50
N PRO A 326 -6.77 -9.66 -0.53
CA PRO A 326 -6.41 -11.08 -0.63
C PRO A 326 -7.55 -11.99 -1.06
N GLN A 327 -8.74 -11.80 -0.51
CA GLN A 327 -9.92 -12.60 -0.84
C GLN A 327 -10.42 -12.29 -2.26
N GLU A 328 -10.43 -11.03 -2.67
CA GLU A 328 -10.81 -10.61 -4.01
C GLU A 328 -9.84 -11.16 -5.07
N VAL A 329 -8.54 -11.14 -4.78
CA VAL A 329 -7.50 -11.69 -5.68
C VAL A 329 -7.63 -13.20 -5.79
N ASP A 330 -7.80 -13.92 -4.69
CA ASP A 330 -7.98 -15.37 -4.70
C ASP A 330 -9.22 -15.78 -5.53
N SER A 331 -10.35 -15.10 -5.31
CA SER A 331 -11.57 -15.26 -6.08
C SER A 331 -11.35 -14.98 -7.58
N SER A 332 -10.66 -13.90 -7.91
CA SER A 332 -10.38 -13.51 -9.30
C SER A 332 -9.46 -14.50 -10.02
N VAL A 333 -8.41 -14.97 -9.35
CA VAL A 333 -7.50 -15.98 -9.89
C VAL A 333 -8.22 -17.32 -10.07
N GLY A 334 -9.05 -17.71 -9.09
CA GLY A 334 -9.88 -18.92 -9.18
C GLY A 334 -10.85 -18.86 -10.37
N ALA A 335 -11.58 -17.77 -10.53
CA ALA A 335 -12.47 -17.54 -11.66
C ALA A 335 -11.72 -17.56 -13.00
N PHE A 336 -10.54 -16.96 -13.06
CA PHE A 336 -9.69 -16.99 -14.24
C PHE A 336 -9.29 -18.42 -14.62
N LEU A 337 -8.83 -19.23 -13.67
CA LEU A 337 -8.44 -20.62 -13.94
C LEU A 337 -9.60 -21.45 -14.46
N LEU A 338 -10.79 -21.22 -13.93
CA LEU A 338 -12.03 -21.88 -14.41
C LEU A 338 -12.30 -21.47 -15.87
N ASN A 339 -12.36 -20.17 -16.13
CA ASN A 339 -12.62 -19.62 -17.48
C ASN A 339 -11.55 -20.07 -18.49
N LEU A 340 -10.28 -20.11 -18.09
CA LEU A 340 -9.19 -20.61 -18.90
C LEU A 340 -9.39 -22.10 -19.23
N GLY A 341 -9.75 -22.90 -18.23
CA GLY A 341 -10.06 -24.32 -18.41
C GLY A 341 -11.24 -24.53 -19.36
N GLU A 342 -12.33 -23.76 -19.20
CA GLU A 342 -13.48 -23.78 -20.10
C GLU A 342 -13.12 -23.38 -21.52
N ALA A 343 -12.35 -22.30 -21.70
CA ALA A 343 -11.92 -21.84 -23.01
C ALA A 343 -11.07 -22.90 -23.72
N ILE A 344 -10.11 -23.52 -23.02
CA ILE A 344 -9.30 -24.62 -23.56
C ILE A 344 -10.20 -25.80 -23.93
N ALA A 345 -11.15 -26.18 -23.08
CA ALA A 345 -12.06 -27.28 -23.34
C ALA A 345 -12.94 -27.02 -24.57
N ILE A 346 -13.49 -25.81 -24.71
CA ILE A 346 -14.27 -25.41 -25.87
C ILE A 346 -13.43 -25.48 -27.16
N VAL A 347 -12.23 -24.92 -27.14
CA VAL A 347 -11.31 -24.95 -28.28
C VAL A 347 -10.99 -26.40 -28.67
N ILE A 348 -10.66 -27.26 -27.70
CA ILE A 348 -10.39 -28.67 -27.94
C ILE A 348 -11.64 -29.37 -28.51
N ALA A 349 -12.83 -29.12 -27.95
CA ALA A 349 -14.08 -29.71 -28.44
C ALA A 349 -14.36 -29.32 -29.89
N VAL A 350 -14.22 -28.05 -30.27
CA VAL A 350 -14.39 -27.56 -31.62
C VAL A 350 -13.35 -28.24 -32.56
N LEU A 351 -12.09 -28.29 -32.18
CA LEU A 351 -11.03 -28.94 -32.97
C LEU A 351 -11.25 -30.46 -33.13
N LEU A 352 -11.77 -31.14 -32.11
CA LEU A 352 -12.14 -32.54 -32.16
C LEU A 352 -13.23 -32.80 -33.20
N VAL A 353 -14.25 -31.93 -33.28
CA VAL A 353 -15.36 -32.06 -34.21
C VAL A 353 -14.88 -31.84 -35.67
N PHE A 354 -14.11 -30.77 -35.92
CA PHE A 354 -13.74 -30.39 -37.27
C PHE A 354 -12.47 -31.08 -37.81
N MET A 355 -11.49 -31.40 -36.94
CA MET A 355 -10.17 -31.92 -37.35
C MET A 355 -9.89 -33.34 -36.86
N GLY A 356 -10.80 -33.90 -36.06
CA GLY A 356 -10.67 -35.25 -35.52
C GLY A 356 -9.82 -35.35 -34.25
N VAL A 357 -9.98 -36.43 -33.51
CA VAL A 357 -9.46 -36.62 -32.13
C VAL A 357 -7.94 -36.44 -32.04
N ARG A 358 -7.18 -36.97 -32.95
CA ARG A 358 -5.69 -36.92 -32.89
C ARG A 358 -5.16 -35.48 -33.05
N SER A 359 -5.70 -34.75 -34.03
CA SER A 359 -5.29 -33.36 -34.28
C SER A 359 -5.77 -32.40 -33.19
N GLY A 360 -7.02 -32.57 -32.73
CA GLY A 360 -7.58 -31.75 -31.66
C GLY A 360 -6.81 -31.89 -30.33
N LEU A 361 -6.48 -33.11 -29.91
CA LEU A 361 -5.66 -33.33 -28.72
C LEU A 361 -4.24 -32.77 -28.85
N LEU A 362 -3.62 -32.89 -30.02
CA LEU A 362 -2.30 -32.35 -30.25
C LEU A 362 -2.30 -30.83 -30.16
N MET A 363 -3.27 -30.14 -30.78
CA MET A 363 -3.40 -28.69 -30.72
C MET A 363 -3.73 -28.20 -29.31
N GLY A 364 -4.62 -28.89 -28.62
CA GLY A 364 -4.89 -28.60 -27.20
C GLY A 364 -3.66 -28.70 -26.29
N GLY A 365 -2.82 -29.73 -26.56
CA GLY A 365 -1.55 -29.89 -25.87
C GLY A 365 -0.55 -28.77 -26.18
N VAL A 366 -0.45 -28.34 -27.46
CA VAL A 366 0.40 -27.21 -27.85
C VAL A 366 -0.09 -25.93 -27.18
N LEU A 367 -1.40 -25.69 -27.16
CA LEU A 367 -2.00 -24.53 -26.52
C LEU A 367 -1.65 -24.48 -25.02
N LEU A 368 -1.85 -25.59 -24.30
CA LEU A 368 -1.48 -25.70 -22.89
C LEU A 368 0.01 -25.42 -22.66
N LEU A 369 0.89 -26.00 -23.47
CA LEU A 369 2.33 -25.76 -23.37
C LEU A 369 2.71 -24.30 -23.66
N THR A 370 2.01 -23.63 -24.55
CA THR A 370 2.24 -22.22 -24.84
C THR A 370 1.86 -21.34 -23.66
N ILE A 371 0.72 -21.61 -23.01
CA ILE A 371 0.29 -20.91 -21.79
C ILE A 371 1.31 -21.11 -20.66
N LEU A 372 1.73 -22.36 -20.45
CA LEU A 372 2.76 -22.67 -19.46
C LEU A 372 4.09 -21.99 -19.77
N GLY A 373 4.47 -21.91 -21.06
CA GLY A 373 5.62 -21.15 -21.51
C GLY A 373 5.49 -19.64 -21.21
N THR A 374 4.30 -19.08 -21.36
CA THR A 374 4.02 -17.68 -21.01
C THR A 374 4.24 -17.42 -19.53
N PHE A 375 3.82 -18.32 -18.63
CA PHE A 375 4.09 -18.18 -17.19
C PHE A 375 5.59 -18.19 -16.86
N ILE A 376 6.40 -18.95 -17.59
CA ILE A 376 7.86 -18.91 -17.44
C ILE A 376 8.38 -17.52 -17.81
N VAL A 377 7.94 -16.98 -18.96
CA VAL A 377 8.37 -15.66 -19.44
C VAL A 377 7.92 -14.57 -18.47
N MET A 378 6.67 -14.60 -18.00
CA MET A 378 6.17 -13.68 -16.98
C MET A 378 7.04 -13.70 -15.73
N LYS A 379 7.41 -14.90 -15.24
CA LYS A 379 8.29 -15.02 -14.06
C LYS A 379 9.68 -14.44 -14.29
N VAL A 380 10.28 -14.65 -15.47
CA VAL A 380 11.60 -14.10 -15.82
C VAL A 380 11.56 -12.58 -15.94
N LEU A 381 10.47 -12.03 -16.47
CA LEU A 381 10.27 -10.58 -16.64
C LEU A 381 9.69 -9.89 -15.38
N ALA A 382 9.49 -10.65 -14.30
CA ALA A 382 8.85 -10.16 -13.06
C ALA A 382 7.47 -9.51 -13.31
N ILE A 383 6.66 -10.11 -14.16
CA ILE A 383 5.27 -9.71 -14.42
C ILE A 383 4.37 -10.55 -13.53
N ASP A 384 3.63 -9.92 -12.63
CA ASP A 384 2.74 -10.60 -11.70
C ASP A 384 1.38 -10.96 -12.34
N LEU A 385 0.69 -11.95 -11.75
CA LEU A 385 -0.68 -12.29 -12.10
C LEU A 385 -1.61 -11.22 -11.52
N GLN A 386 -2.32 -10.54 -12.39
CA GLN A 386 -3.27 -9.47 -12.06
C GLN A 386 -4.40 -9.46 -13.07
N ARG A 387 -5.51 -8.79 -12.78
CA ARG A 387 -6.69 -8.77 -13.65
C ARG A 387 -6.37 -8.42 -15.11
N ILE A 388 -5.48 -7.47 -15.34
CA ILE A 388 -5.09 -7.04 -16.69
C ILE A 388 -4.27 -8.14 -17.40
N SER A 389 -3.27 -8.73 -16.73
CA SER A 389 -2.45 -9.79 -17.32
C SER A 389 -3.26 -11.05 -17.61
N LEU A 390 -4.23 -11.39 -16.74
CA LEU A 390 -5.14 -12.51 -16.93
C LEU A 390 -6.09 -12.26 -18.12
N GLY A 391 -6.65 -11.04 -18.24
CA GLY A 391 -7.46 -10.64 -19.37
C GLY A 391 -6.70 -10.69 -20.70
N ALA A 392 -5.46 -10.22 -20.72
CA ALA A 392 -4.59 -10.28 -21.87
C ALA A 392 -4.28 -11.74 -22.30
N LEU A 393 -4.09 -12.65 -21.34
CA LEU A 393 -3.91 -14.08 -21.59
C LEU A 393 -5.14 -14.71 -22.26
N ILE A 394 -6.36 -14.39 -21.82
CA ILE A 394 -7.60 -14.88 -22.44
C ILE A 394 -7.71 -14.38 -23.90
N ILE A 395 -7.44 -13.09 -24.14
CA ILE A 395 -7.48 -12.52 -25.49
C ILE A 395 -6.43 -13.19 -26.40
N ALA A 396 -5.21 -13.37 -25.89
CA ALA A 396 -4.13 -13.99 -26.64
C ALA A 396 -4.41 -15.46 -26.97
N LEU A 397 -5.21 -16.16 -26.15
CA LEU A 397 -5.52 -17.58 -26.32
C LEU A 397 -6.17 -17.88 -27.68
N GLY A 398 -7.09 -17.02 -28.16
CA GLY A 398 -7.70 -17.13 -29.49
C GLY A 398 -6.67 -17.02 -30.62
N MET A 399 -5.72 -16.08 -30.52
CA MET A 399 -4.69 -15.85 -31.54
C MET A 399 -3.59 -16.93 -31.56
N LEU A 400 -3.33 -17.59 -30.43
CA LEU A 400 -2.30 -18.63 -30.32
C LEU A 400 -2.69 -19.91 -31.07
N VAL A 401 -4.00 -20.21 -31.11
CA VAL A 401 -4.52 -21.42 -31.77
C VAL A 401 -4.36 -21.36 -33.28
N ASP A 402 -4.51 -20.19 -33.90
CA ASP A 402 -4.51 -20.02 -35.35
C ASP A 402 -3.21 -20.52 -36.01
N ASN A 403 -2.06 -20.19 -35.45
CA ASN A 403 -0.77 -20.64 -35.94
C ASN A 403 -0.63 -22.17 -35.85
N ALA A 404 -1.13 -22.80 -34.81
CA ALA A 404 -1.10 -24.24 -34.64
C ALA A 404 -2.04 -24.95 -35.63
N ILE A 405 -3.21 -24.36 -35.93
CA ILE A 405 -4.17 -24.85 -36.89
C ILE A 405 -3.53 -24.89 -38.31
N VAL A 406 -3.00 -23.75 -38.76
CA VAL A 406 -2.39 -23.63 -40.07
C VAL A 406 -1.28 -24.68 -40.33
N VAL A 407 -0.39 -24.85 -39.35
CA VAL A 407 0.70 -25.82 -39.46
C VAL A 407 0.19 -27.26 -39.45
N THR A 408 -0.73 -27.57 -38.54
CA THR A 408 -1.27 -28.94 -38.39
C THR A 408 -2.12 -29.33 -39.60
N GLU A 409 -2.95 -28.44 -40.13
CA GLU A 409 -3.75 -28.66 -41.33
C GLU A 409 -2.86 -28.83 -42.53
N GLY A 410 -1.82 -28.02 -42.69
CA GLY A 410 -0.85 -28.16 -43.76
C GLY A 410 -0.13 -29.50 -43.75
N ILE A 411 0.24 -30.02 -42.57
CA ILE A 411 0.81 -31.36 -42.43
C ILE A 411 -0.18 -32.43 -42.91
N LEU A 412 -1.45 -32.33 -42.47
CA LEU A 412 -2.49 -33.30 -42.86
C LEU A 412 -2.76 -33.29 -44.35
N VAL A 413 -2.83 -32.12 -44.97
CA VAL A 413 -3.00 -31.97 -46.44
C VAL A 413 -1.79 -32.59 -47.20
N GLY A 414 -0.56 -32.29 -46.73
CA GLY A 414 0.64 -32.88 -47.31
C GLY A 414 0.64 -34.41 -47.25
N MET A 415 0.25 -34.99 -46.11
CA MET A 415 0.11 -36.43 -45.93
C MET A 415 -0.97 -37.05 -46.85
N LYS A 416 -2.11 -36.36 -47.03
CA LYS A 416 -3.17 -36.80 -47.98
C LYS A 416 -2.69 -36.77 -49.42
N ARG A 417 -1.70 -35.94 -49.77
CA ARG A 417 -1.05 -35.89 -51.10
C ARG A 417 0.04 -36.92 -51.26
N GLY A 418 0.25 -37.82 -50.30
CA GLY A 418 1.24 -38.88 -50.38
C GLY A 418 2.63 -38.55 -49.82
N MET A 419 2.83 -37.37 -49.22
CA MET A 419 4.10 -37.01 -48.58
C MET A 419 4.33 -37.80 -47.30
N SER A 420 5.57 -38.10 -46.99
CA SER A 420 5.92 -38.63 -45.67
C SER A 420 5.66 -37.60 -44.57
N LYS A 421 5.45 -38.01 -43.31
CA LYS A 421 5.20 -37.12 -42.17
C LYS A 421 6.30 -36.06 -42.01
N LEU A 422 7.57 -36.44 -42.26
CA LEU A 422 8.70 -35.53 -42.15
C LEU A 422 8.69 -34.51 -43.28
N GLU A 423 8.49 -34.96 -44.52
CA GLU A 423 8.43 -34.06 -45.68
C GLU A 423 7.28 -33.08 -45.59
N ALA A 424 6.09 -33.53 -45.23
CA ALA A 424 4.92 -32.68 -45.05
C ALA A 424 5.17 -31.62 -43.96
N ALA A 425 5.76 -31.97 -42.81
CA ALA A 425 6.08 -31.04 -41.73
C ALA A 425 7.15 -30.02 -42.12
N VAL A 426 8.20 -30.46 -42.84
CA VAL A 426 9.29 -29.57 -43.31
C VAL A 426 8.78 -28.60 -44.36
N ASP A 427 7.95 -29.08 -45.31
CA ASP A 427 7.41 -28.29 -46.38
C ASP A 427 6.46 -27.19 -45.87
N ILE A 428 5.49 -27.55 -45.04
CA ILE A 428 4.55 -26.55 -44.51
C ILE A 428 5.24 -25.49 -43.63
N VAL A 429 6.18 -25.88 -42.80
CA VAL A 429 6.93 -24.91 -41.96
C VAL A 429 7.76 -23.98 -42.86
N ARG A 430 8.35 -24.49 -43.92
CA ARG A 430 9.10 -23.68 -44.92
C ARG A 430 8.20 -22.65 -45.60
N GLN A 431 6.97 -23.03 -45.95
CA GLN A 431 6.01 -22.15 -46.62
C GLN A 431 5.40 -21.11 -45.71
N THR A 432 5.14 -21.47 -44.47
CA THR A 432 4.34 -20.65 -43.53
C THR A 432 5.14 -19.87 -42.48
N ILE A 433 6.42 -20.16 -42.27
CA ILE A 433 7.23 -19.54 -41.22
C ILE A 433 7.26 -18.01 -41.31
N TRP A 434 7.43 -17.45 -42.49
CA TRP A 434 7.48 -16.00 -42.67
C TRP A 434 6.11 -15.33 -42.57
N PRO A 435 5.04 -15.85 -43.24
CA PRO A 435 3.70 -15.34 -43.05
C PRO A 435 3.21 -15.39 -41.56
N LEU A 436 3.44 -16.50 -40.87
CA LEU A 436 3.04 -16.63 -39.46
C LEU A 436 3.85 -15.73 -38.54
N LEU A 437 5.15 -15.59 -38.78
CA LEU A 437 5.99 -14.66 -38.05
C LEU A 437 5.53 -13.22 -38.29
N GLY A 438 5.24 -12.85 -39.52
CA GLY A 438 4.68 -11.54 -39.86
C GLY A 438 3.34 -11.27 -39.15
N ALA A 439 2.41 -12.23 -39.17
CA ALA A 439 1.13 -12.12 -38.47
C ALA A 439 1.32 -11.96 -36.99
N THR A 440 2.25 -12.70 -36.35
CA THR A 440 2.55 -12.59 -34.94
C THR A 440 3.14 -11.21 -34.60
N VAL A 441 4.07 -10.70 -35.44
CA VAL A 441 4.63 -9.34 -35.25
C VAL A 441 3.56 -8.27 -35.36
N ILE A 442 2.66 -8.39 -36.36
CA ILE A 442 1.53 -7.45 -36.50
C ILE A 442 0.62 -7.48 -35.29
N ALA A 443 0.30 -8.68 -34.79
CA ALA A 443 -0.51 -8.82 -33.55
C ALA A 443 0.17 -8.17 -32.35
N ILE A 444 1.48 -8.38 -32.15
CA ILE A 444 2.23 -7.72 -31.08
C ILE A 444 2.19 -6.20 -31.24
N MET A 445 2.42 -5.69 -32.46
CA MET A 445 2.40 -4.24 -32.72
C MET A 445 1.02 -3.63 -32.52
N ALA A 446 -0.06 -4.37 -32.77
CA ALA A 446 -1.43 -3.90 -32.54
C ALA A 446 -1.73 -3.69 -31.03
N PHE A 447 -1.11 -4.49 -30.16
CA PHE A 447 -1.25 -4.36 -28.70
C PHE A 447 -0.16 -3.50 -28.04
N ALA A 448 0.93 -3.19 -28.72
CA ALA A 448 2.04 -2.41 -28.18
C ALA A 448 1.63 -1.05 -27.61
N PRO A 449 0.69 -0.27 -28.21
CA PRO A 449 0.26 1.01 -27.65
C PRO A 449 -0.33 0.89 -26.23
N ILE A 450 -1.02 -0.22 -25.93
CA ILE A 450 -1.61 -0.45 -24.58
C ILE A 450 -0.50 -0.66 -23.54
N GLY A 451 0.64 -1.22 -23.91
CA GLY A 451 1.76 -1.42 -22.99
C GLY A 451 2.72 -0.23 -22.89
N LEU A 452 2.56 0.79 -23.76
CA LEU A 452 3.40 1.98 -23.80
C LEU A 452 2.70 3.21 -23.19
N SER A 453 1.38 3.15 -22.99
CA SER A 453 0.55 4.17 -22.34
C SER A 453 0.52 3.97 -20.83
#